data_0ba985e5b67712671370a84fd2efb579
#
_entry.id   0ba985e5b67712671370a84fd2efb579
#
_cell.length_a   1.000
_cell.length_b   1.000
_cell.length_c   1.000
_cell.angle_alpha   90.00
_cell.angle_beta   90.00
_cell.angle_gamma   90.00
#
_symmetry.space_group_name_H-M   'P 1'
#
loop_
_entity.id
_entity.type
_entity.pdbx_description
1 polymer ?
#
loop_
_entity_poly.entity_id
_entity_poly.type
_entity_poly.pdbx_seq_one_letter_code
_entity_poly.pdbx_strand_id
1 'polypeptide(L)'
;MAVRPVPSLSEEIASGIARVRRRLIAEADRRLSERGETVLAFQVLSALQRRGRAAQNELAEHIGQHPTGVSRLLEELEQAGLVRRARDRSDRRRIQVEPTARGRAFLEHGRQLVDAAIEEVLAPLARAERRTLRDLLWRMLDRSDS
;
A
#
# COMPACT_ATOMS: atom_id res chain seq x y z
N MET A 1 21.55 31.76 20.10
CA MET A 1 21.27 30.33 20.03
C MET A 1 19.75 30.16 20.11
N ALA A 2 19.09 29.82 19.00
CA ALA A 2 17.64 29.64 19.00
C ALA A 2 17.32 28.31 19.70
N VAL A 3 16.61 28.38 20.82
CA VAL A 3 16.08 27.20 21.50
C VAL A 3 15.03 26.56 20.54
N ARG A 4 15.31 25.35 20.06
CA ARG A 4 14.30 24.61 19.29
C ARG A 4 13.10 24.36 20.23
N PRO A 5 11.88 24.73 19.81
CA PRO A 5 10.70 24.46 20.62
C PRO A 5 10.56 22.95 20.85
N VAL A 6 10.20 22.57 22.08
CA VAL A 6 9.88 21.17 22.39
C VAL A 6 8.59 20.81 21.66
N PRO A 7 8.56 19.73 20.87
CA PRO A 7 7.36 19.34 20.13
C PRO A 7 6.22 18.99 21.11
N SER A 8 5.00 19.32 20.74
CA SER A 8 3.80 18.89 21.48
C SER A 8 3.60 17.37 21.34
N LEU A 9 2.85 16.77 22.27
CA LEU A 9 2.47 15.36 22.19
C LEU A 9 1.81 15.01 20.82
N SER A 10 0.96 15.88 20.30
CA SER A 10 0.31 15.69 19.00
C SER A 10 1.31 15.67 17.85
N GLU A 11 2.32 16.54 17.88
CA GLU A 11 3.40 16.56 16.88
C GLU A 11 4.28 15.32 16.98
N GLU A 12 4.57 14.84 18.19
CA GLU A 12 5.32 13.61 18.40
C GLU A 12 4.57 12.39 17.84
N ILE A 13 3.26 12.29 18.10
CA ILE A 13 2.40 11.21 17.56
C ILE A 13 2.38 11.26 16.02
N ALA A 14 2.10 12.42 15.44
CA ALA A 14 2.06 12.58 13.99
C ALA A 14 3.40 12.21 13.32
N SER A 15 4.51 12.67 13.91
CA SER A 15 5.86 12.32 13.46
C SER A 15 6.13 10.82 13.61
N GLY A 16 5.70 10.22 14.72
CA GLY A 16 5.83 8.79 14.98
C GLY A 16 5.11 7.95 13.91
N ILE A 17 3.85 8.26 13.63
CA ILE A 17 3.05 7.59 12.59
C ILE A 17 3.75 7.68 11.23
N ALA A 18 4.20 8.88 10.84
CA ALA A 18 4.88 9.08 9.57
C ALA A 18 6.21 8.29 9.47
N ARG A 19 6.96 8.23 10.56
CA ARG A 19 8.23 7.48 10.61
C ARG A 19 8.01 5.97 10.56
N VAL A 20 7.04 5.45 11.29
CA VAL A 20 6.68 4.02 11.26
C VAL A 20 6.20 3.63 9.87
N ARG A 21 5.34 4.43 9.23
CA ARG A 21 4.92 4.19 7.86
C ARG A 21 6.09 4.10 6.89
N ARG A 22 7.03 5.05 6.96
CA ARG A 22 8.24 5.02 6.11
C ARG A 22 9.08 3.76 6.35
N ARG A 23 9.23 3.35 7.60
CA ARG A 23 9.99 2.14 7.96
C ARG A 23 9.31 0.87 7.43
N LEU A 24 8.00 0.76 7.55
CA LEU A 24 7.23 -0.35 6.99
C LEU A 24 7.42 -0.47 5.48
N ILE A 25 7.30 0.65 4.76
CA ILE A 25 7.48 0.67 3.30
C ILE A 25 8.93 0.31 2.93
N ALA A 26 9.92 0.88 3.58
CA ALA A 26 11.33 0.62 3.29
C ALA A 26 11.70 -0.84 3.55
N GLU A 27 11.23 -1.44 4.64
CA GLU A 27 11.50 -2.84 4.95
C GLU A 27 10.80 -3.81 3.98
N ALA A 28 9.54 -3.52 3.63
CA ALA A 28 8.83 -4.30 2.61
C ALA A 28 9.50 -4.18 1.24
N ASP A 29 9.91 -2.98 0.84
CA ASP A 29 10.56 -2.74 -0.45
C ASP A 29 11.93 -3.43 -0.52
N ARG A 30 12.70 -3.40 0.55
CA ARG A 30 13.97 -4.14 0.65
C ARG A 30 13.78 -5.64 0.39
N ARG A 31 12.77 -6.26 1.01
CA ARG A 31 12.48 -7.69 0.84
C ARG A 31 11.92 -8.03 -0.53
N LEU A 32 11.06 -7.20 -1.06
CA LEU A 32 10.49 -7.38 -2.39
C LEU A 32 11.52 -7.17 -3.50
N SER A 33 12.44 -6.20 -3.33
CA SER A 33 13.46 -5.88 -4.32
C SER A 33 14.47 -7.01 -4.55
N GLU A 34 14.69 -7.88 -3.56
CA GLU A 34 15.51 -9.10 -3.71
C GLU A 34 14.92 -10.03 -4.80
N ARG A 35 13.65 -9.86 -5.16
CA ARG A 35 12.94 -10.59 -6.20
C ARG A 35 12.59 -9.76 -7.43
N GLY A 36 13.08 -8.52 -7.51
CA GLY A 36 12.72 -7.58 -8.57
C GLY A 36 11.30 -7.03 -8.47
N GLU A 37 10.70 -7.11 -7.28
CA GLU A 37 9.34 -6.61 -6.99
C GLU A 37 9.39 -5.26 -6.29
N THR A 38 8.29 -4.50 -6.31
CA THR A 38 8.15 -3.21 -5.61
C THR A 38 6.91 -3.18 -4.72
N VAL A 39 6.96 -2.40 -3.64
CA VAL A 39 5.80 -2.17 -2.76
C VAL A 39 4.62 -1.61 -3.56
N LEU A 40 4.86 -0.74 -4.52
CA LEU A 40 3.79 -0.13 -5.31
C LEU A 40 3.06 -1.18 -6.18
N ALA A 41 3.80 -2.08 -6.84
CA ALA A 41 3.22 -3.20 -7.58
C ALA A 41 2.39 -4.11 -6.67
N PHE A 42 2.92 -4.42 -5.49
CA PHE A 42 2.22 -5.22 -4.49
C PHE A 42 0.91 -4.53 -4.03
N GLN A 43 0.92 -3.22 -3.77
CA GLN A 43 -0.26 -2.45 -3.38
C GLN A 43 -1.35 -2.46 -4.46
N VAL A 44 -0.97 -2.26 -5.73
CA VAL A 44 -1.89 -2.31 -6.86
C VAL A 44 -2.53 -3.69 -6.98
N LEU A 45 -1.73 -4.75 -6.99
CA LEU A 45 -2.24 -6.13 -7.10
C LEU A 45 -3.11 -6.51 -5.89
N SER A 46 -2.75 -6.08 -4.68
CA SER A 46 -3.55 -6.28 -3.47
C SER A 46 -4.92 -5.58 -3.57
N ALA A 47 -4.96 -4.35 -4.06
CA ALA A 47 -6.20 -3.62 -4.28
C ALA A 47 -7.10 -4.31 -5.32
N LEU A 48 -6.51 -4.76 -6.42
CA LEU A 48 -7.22 -5.51 -7.46
C LEU A 48 -7.73 -6.85 -6.96
N GLN A 49 -6.98 -7.57 -6.15
CA GLN A 49 -7.44 -8.85 -5.59
C GLN A 49 -8.66 -8.68 -4.68
N ARG A 50 -8.72 -7.62 -3.89
CA ARG A 50 -9.88 -7.34 -3.03
C ARG A 50 -11.11 -6.92 -3.82
N ARG A 51 -10.94 -6.20 -4.92
CA ARG A 51 -12.02 -5.63 -5.73
C ARG A 51 -12.40 -6.49 -6.93
N GLY A 52 -11.53 -7.44 -7.32
CA GLY A 52 -11.64 -8.24 -8.55
C GLY A 52 -11.30 -7.44 -9.80
N ARG A 53 -11.89 -6.25 -9.95
CA ARG A 53 -11.67 -5.32 -11.06
C ARG A 53 -11.86 -3.89 -10.56
N ALA A 54 -11.07 -2.95 -11.09
CA ALA A 54 -11.19 -1.55 -10.74
C ALA A 54 -10.84 -0.63 -11.91
N ALA A 55 -11.39 0.58 -11.92
CA ALA A 55 -10.98 1.59 -12.87
C ALA A 55 -9.59 2.13 -12.50
N GLN A 56 -8.78 2.45 -13.51
CA GLN A 56 -7.40 2.89 -13.32
C GLN A 56 -7.29 4.15 -12.44
N ASN A 57 -8.19 5.12 -12.62
CA ASN A 57 -8.23 6.33 -11.79
C ASN A 57 -8.62 6.05 -10.33
N GLU A 58 -9.54 5.12 -10.10
CA GLU A 58 -9.92 4.69 -8.75
C GLU A 58 -8.78 3.98 -8.03
N LEU A 59 -7.95 3.23 -8.76
CA LEU A 59 -6.73 2.62 -8.19
C LEU A 59 -5.73 3.68 -7.76
N ALA A 60 -5.50 4.71 -8.59
CA ALA A 60 -4.59 5.80 -8.27
C ALA A 60 -5.01 6.53 -6.99
N GLU A 61 -6.28 6.84 -6.86
CA GLU A 61 -6.87 7.46 -5.67
C GLU A 61 -6.72 6.56 -4.43
N HIS A 62 -7.09 5.29 -4.57
CA HIS A 62 -7.04 4.32 -3.46
C HIS A 62 -5.64 4.11 -2.89
N ILE A 63 -4.62 4.08 -3.74
CA ILE A 63 -3.23 3.90 -3.29
C ILE A 63 -2.52 5.23 -3.00
N GLY A 64 -3.21 6.37 -3.17
CA GLY A 64 -2.67 7.70 -2.88
C GLY A 64 -1.51 8.10 -3.81
N GLN A 65 -1.55 7.69 -5.07
CA GLN A 65 -0.52 7.96 -6.06
C GLN A 65 -1.04 8.84 -7.21
N HIS A 66 -0.13 9.57 -7.85
CA HIS A 66 -0.49 10.38 -9.00
C HIS A 66 -0.94 9.48 -10.17
N PRO A 67 -2.03 9.84 -10.90
CA PRO A 67 -2.58 9.01 -11.98
C PRO A 67 -1.55 8.64 -13.07
N THR A 68 -0.64 9.55 -13.41
CA THR A 68 0.41 9.30 -14.41
C THR A 68 1.37 8.20 -13.98
N GLY A 69 1.78 8.20 -12.70
CA GLY A 69 2.67 7.16 -12.16
C GLY A 69 1.99 5.79 -12.14
N VAL A 70 0.69 5.76 -11.79
CA VAL A 70 -0.10 4.51 -11.80
C VAL A 70 -0.30 4.00 -13.22
N SER A 71 -0.56 4.88 -14.20
CA SER A 71 -0.70 4.48 -15.60
C SER A 71 0.56 3.78 -16.11
N ARG A 72 1.73 4.36 -15.85
CA ARG A 72 3.03 3.77 -16.22
C ARG A 72 3.27 2.43 -15.56
N LEU A 73 3.02 2.34 -14.25
CA LEU A 73 3.14 1.08 -13.52
C LEU A 73 2.22 0.01 -14.08
N LEU A 74 0.97 0.36 -14.40
CA LEU A 74 0.01 -0.60 -14.98
C LEU A 74 0.43 -1.08 -16.36
N GLU A 75 1.11 -0.24 -17.17
CA GLU A 75 1.72 -0.66 -18.44
C GLU A 75 2.83 -1.69 -18.20
N GLU A 76 3.69 -1.45 -17.24
CA GLU A 76 4.77 -2.38 -16.86
C GLU A 76 4.20 -3.72 -16.35
N LEU A 77 3.17 -3.67 -15.50
CA LEU A 77 2.50 -4.88 -14.97
C LEU A 77 1.75 -5.65 -16.07
N GLU A 78 1.17 -4.96 -17.06
CA GLU A 78 0.52 -5.59 -18.20
C GLU A 78 1.53 -6.28 -19.13
N GLN A 79 2.66 -5.61 -19.41
CA GLN A 79 3.77 -6.21 -20.16
C GLN A 79 4.34 -7.44 -19.47
N ALA A 80 4.40 -7.44 -18.14
CA ALA A 80 4.80 -8.60 -17.33
C ALA A 80 3.72 -9.70 -17.23
N GLY A 81 2.51 -9.46 -17.77
CA GLY A 81 1.40 -10.40 -17.74
C GLY A 81 0.72 -10.55 -16.37
N LEU A 82 0.89 -9.57 -15.48
CA LEU A 82 0.35 -9.60 -14.11
C LEU A 82 -1.05 -8.98 -14.01
N VAL A 83 -1.37 -8.04 -14.90
CA VAL A 83 -2.69 -7.43 -15.03
C VAL A 83 -3.14 -7.43 -16.48
N ARG A 84 -4.44 -7.25 -16.68
CA ARG A 84 -5.05 -7.01 -17.99
C ARG A 84 -5.81 -5.69 -17.92
N ARG A 85 -5.65 -4.85 -18.93
CA ARG A 85 -6.37 -3.58 -19.08
C ARG A 85 -7.33 -3.67 -20.27
N ALA A 86 -8.53 -3.17 -20.10
CA ALA A 86 -9.51 -3.08 -21.16
C ALA A 86 -10.34 -1.81 -21.01
N ARG A 87 -10.78 -1.25 -22.11
CA ARG A 87 -11.74 -0.15 -22.08
C ARG A 87 -13.08 -0.65 -21.56
N ASP A 88 -13.70 0.14 -20.68
CA ASP A 88 -15.03 -0.18 -20.18
C ASP A 88 -16.05 -0.19 -21.35
N ARG A 89 -16.95 -1.17 -21.32
CA ARG A 89 -17.98 -1.29 -22.38
C ARG A 89 -19.03 -0.20 -22.30
N SER A 90 -19.32 0.27 -21.10
CA SER A 90 -20.34 1.30 -20.85
C SER A 90 -19.78 2.73 -20.95
N ASP A 91 -18.48 2.92 -20.63
CA ASP A 91 -17.78 4.20 -20.74
C ASP A 91 -16.37 3.99 -21.27
N ARG A 92 -16.19 4.20 -22.58
CA ARG A 92 -14.90 4.03 -23.28
C ARG A 92 -13.78 4.96 -22.79
N ARG A 93 -14.11 5.98 -21.97
CA ARG A 93 -13.12 6.85 -21.33
C ARG A 93 -12.46 6.20 -20.12
N ARG A 94 -13.12 5.17 -19.56
CA ARG A 94 -12.60 4.44 -18.40
C ARG A 94 -11.81 3.21 -18.86
N ILE A 95 -10.63 3.04 -18.24
CA ILE A 95 -9.83 1.84 -18.38
C ILE A 95 -10.07 0.99 -17.15
N GLN A 96 -10.55 -0.23 -17.36
CA GLN A 96 -10.71 -1.24 -16.32
C GLN A 96 -9.46 -2.09 -16.25
N VAL A 97 -9.05 -2.40 -15.02
CA VAL A 97 -7.87 -3.22 -14.73
C VAL A 97 -8.31 -4.42 -13.90
N GLU A 98 -7.82 -5.58 -14.24
CA GLU A 98 -8.04 -6.82 -13.48
C GLU A 98 -6.75 -7.63 -13.35
N PRO A 99 -6.55 -8.37 -12.24
CA PRO A 99 -5.39 -9.22 -12.08
C PRO A 99 -5.54 -10.48 -12.92
N THR A 100 -4.44 -10.93 -13.53
CA THR A 100 -4.36 -12.25 -14.17
C THR A 100 -4.14 -13.34 -13.13
N ALA A 101 -4.23 -14.62 -13.53
CA ALA A 101 -3.84 -15.74 -12.66
C ALA A 101 -2.37 -15.62 -12.22
N ARG A 102 -1.49 -15.16 -13.13
CA ARG A 102 -0.08 -14.91 -12.83
C ARG A 102 0.08 -13.75 -11.83
N GLY A 103 -0.72 -12.69 -11.96
CA GLY A 103 -0.72 -11.57 -11.01
C GLY A 103 -1.14 -11.98 -9.61
N ARG A 104 -2.14 -12.85 -9.48
CA ARG A 104 -2.56 -13.41 -8.19
C ARG A 104 -1.48 -14.29 -7.55
N ALA A 105 -0.82 -15.13 -8.34
CA ALA A 105 0.29 -15.95 -7.85
C ALA A 105 1.48 -15.09 -7.41
N PHE A 106 1.81 -14.05 -8.16
CA PHE A 106 2.84 -13.06 -7.82
C PHE A 106 2.55 -12.37 -6.48
N LEU A 107 1.29 -11.93 -6.28
CA LEU A 107 0.86 -11.31 -5.03
C LEU A 107 0.98 -12.26 -3.84
N GLU A 108 0.62 -13.52 -3.99
CA GLU A 108 0.69 -14.50 -2.90
C GLU A 108 2.15 -14.72 -2.44
N HIS A 109 3.10 -14.79 -3.36
CA HIS A 109 4.52 -14.86 -3.02
C HIS A 109 5.02 -13.59 -2.31
N GLY A 110 4.60 -12.41 -2.78
CA GLY A 110 4.97 -11.12 -2.17
C GLY A 110 4.37 -10.94 -0.77
N ARG A 111 3.21 -11.53 -0.50
CA ARG A 111 2.51 -11.41 0.79
C ARG A 111 3.37 -11.89 1.96
N GLN A 112 4.02 -13.02 1.82
CA GLN A 112 4.90 -13.58 2.86
C GLN A 112 6.06 -12.63 3.19
N LEU A 113 6.62 -11.98 2.18
CA LEU A 113 7.72 -11.02 2.36
C LEU A 113 7.24 -9.74 3.07
N VAL A 114 6.06 -9.25 2.70
CA VAL A 114 5.45 -8.08 3.33
C VAL A 114 5.06 -8.38 4.78
N ASP A 115 4.46 -9.54 5.04
CA ASP A 115 4.10 -9.97 6.40
C ASP A 115 5.35 -10.06 7.30
N ALA A 116 6.44 -10.61 6.80
CA ALA A 116 7.72 -10.66 7.51
C ALA A 116 8.29 -9.25 7.80
N ALA A 117 8.14 -8.32 6.86
CA ALA A 117 8.54 -6.91 7.07
C ALA A 117 7.71 -6.24 8.17
N ILE A 118 6.40 -6.48 8.17
CA ILE A 118 5.49 -5.95 9.20
C ILE A 118 5.87 -6.51 10.57
N GLU A 119 6.09 -7.83 10.67
CA GLU A 119 6.47 -8.48 11.92
C GLU A 119 7.80 -7.93 12.48
N GLU A 120 8.78 -7.65 11.63
CA GLU A 120 10.05 -7.04 12.05
C GLU A 120 9.85 -5.65 12.63
N VAL A 121 9.04 -4.81 11.99
CA VAL A 121 8.77 -3.45 12.48
C VAL A 121 7.96 -3.47 13.78
N LEU A 122 7.06 -4.44 13.94
CA LEU A 122 6.25 -4.61 15.15
C LEU A 122 6.94 -5.42 16.27
N ALA A 123 8.10 -6.01 16.01
CA ALA A 123 8.82 -6.86 16.96
C ALA A 123 9.05 -6.24 18.36
N PRO A 124 9.30 -4.91 18.51
CA PRO A 124 9.44 -4.29 19.82
C PRO A 124 8.17 -4.29 20.68
N LEU A 125 7.00 -4.54 20.07
CA LEU A 125 5.72 -4.50 20.77
C LEU A 125 5.25 -5.89 21.20
N ALA A 126 4.86 -6.02 22.46
CA ALA A 126 4.19 -7.22 22.94
C ALA A 126 2.79 -7.39 22.28
N ARG A 127 2.27 -8.62 22.27
CA ARG A 127 0.98 -8.92 21.61
C ARG A 127 -0.19 -8.06 22.12
N ALA A 128 -0.21 -7.73 23.41
CA ALA A 128 -1.23 -6.86 24.01
C ALA A 128 -1.09 -5.41 23.49
N GLU A 129 0.14 -4.90 23.38
CA GLU A 129 0.43 -3.55 22.88
C GLU A 129 0.06 -3.42 21.40
N ARG A 130 0.31 -4.46 20.58
CA ARG A 130 -0.12 -4.49 19.17
C ARG A 130 -1.63 -4.39 19.04
N ARG A 131 -2.40 -5.06 19.92
CA ARG A 131 -3.87 -4.96 19.95
C ARG A 131 -4.31 -3.54 20.31
N THR A 132 -3.74 -2.95 21.34
CA THR A 132 -4.03 -1.58 21.75
C THR A 132 -3.73 -0.59 20.63
N LEU A 133 -2.56 -0.71 20.00
CA LEU A 133 -2.17 0.14 18.86
C LEU A 133 -3.16 0.03 17.70
N ARG A 134 -3.55 -1.19 17.32
CA ARG A 134 -4.57 -1.41 16.29
C ARG A 134 -5.87 -0.67 16.63
N ASP A 135 -6.38 -0.85 17.85
CA ASP A 135 -7.66 -0.28 18.26
C ASP A 135 -7.62 1.25 18.29
N LEU A 136 -6.50 1.84 18.69
CA LEU A 136 -6.28 3.28 18.66
C LEU A 136 -6.24 3.82 17.21
N LEU A 137 -5.53 3.14 16.32
CA LEU A 137 -5.46 3.52 14.91
C LEU A 137 -6.84 3.44 14.24
N TRP A 138 -7.61 2.37 14.49
CA TRP A 138 -8.96 2.23 13.93
C TRP A 138 -9.91 3.33 14.43
N ARG A 139 -9.86 3.68 15.72
CA ARG A 139 -10.64 4.80 16.26
C ARG A 139 -10.33 6.15 15.60
N MET A 140 -9.09 6.34 15.14
CA MET A 140 -8.72 7.54 14.39
C MET A 140 -9.28 7.53 12.97
N LEU A 141 -9.34 6.35 12.33
CA LEU A 141 -9.83 6.18 10.96
C LEU A 141 -11.36 6.24 10.88
N ASP A 142 -12.07 5.60 11.80
CA ASP A 142 -13.55 5.57 11.82
C ASP A 142 -14.19 6.96 11.96
N ARG A 143 -13.48 7.96 12.45
CA ARG A 143 -13.95 9.35 12.55
C ARG A 143 -13.81 10.16 11.26
N SER A 144 -13.17 9.61 10.24
CA SER A 144 -12.94 10.29 8.95
C SER A 144 -14.05 10.08 7.94
N ASP A 145 -15.01 9.18 8.24
CA ASP A 145 -16.14 8.84 7.36
C ASP A 145 -17.47 9.51 7.81
N SER A 146 -17.42 10.56 8.68
CA SER A 146 -18.60 11.31 9.15
C SER A 146 -18.62 12.74 8.65
#